data_80c267faf6515796641a4f7f8f955bd9
#
_entry.id   80c267faf6515796641a4f7f8f955bd9
#
_cell.length_a   1.000
_cell.length_b   1.000
_cell.length_c   1.000
_cell.angle_alpha   90.00
_cell.angle_beta   90.00
_cell.angle_gamma   90.00
#
_symmetry.space_group_name_H-M   'P 1'
#
loop_
_entity.id
_entity.type
_entity.pdbx_description
1 polymer ?
#
loop_
_entity_poly.entity_id
_entity_poly.type
_entity_poly.pdbx_seq_one_letter_code
_entity_poly.pdbx_strand_id
1 'polypeptide(L)'
;MYEIGKKGDGEGEYKRMNGVILRNDTLFVVDGNYDFTRYNWQGEYLGKLFCPRIRHTLNFFLIPNTGMFLGHVDNHTGKKEVRFVFFRDTTAIKIVPNLDKYEPASSEVVYSAPPEMKAFDGLVPAFKEVFNDTIYQVDEHLNLVPYAVVELGKYKATKKAMFACT
;
A
#
# COMPACT_ATOMS: atom_id res chain seq x y z
N MET A 1 22.74 13.48 14.45
CA MET A 1 21.65 13.43 13.45
C MET A 1 22.28 12.86 12.19
N TYR A 2 21.72 11.79 11.64
CA TYR A 2 22.23 11.18 10.40
C TYR A 2 21.31 11.58 9.26
N GLU A 3 21.89 11.94 8.12
CA GLU A 3 21.15 12.13 6.88
C GLU A 3 21.18 10.79 6.11
N ILE A 4 20.00 10.27 5.78
CA ILE A 4 19.89 8.98 5.10
C ILE A 4 19.30 9.21 3.72
N GLY A 5 20.09 8.94 2.70
CA GLY A 5 19.70 9.15 1.31
C GLY A 5 19.58 10.62 0.95
N LYS A 6 19.46 10.89 -0.31
CA LYS A 6 19.29 12.27 -0.81
C LYS A 6 18.38 12.27 -2.04
N LYS A 7 17.71 13.38 -2.28
CA LYS A 7 16.88 13.56 -3.46
C LYS A 7 17.75 13.81 -4.69
N GLY A 8 17.54 13.02 -5.75
CA GLY A 8 18.26 13.15 -7.01
C GLY A 8 17.99 11.98 -7.95
N ASP A 9 18.80 11.89 -9.01
CA ASP A 9 18.72 10.85 -10.05
C ASP A 9 19.93 9.91 -10.04
N GLY A 10 20.85 10.08 -9.12
CA GLY A 10 22.09 9.30 -9.01
C GLY A 10 21.85 7.93 -8.35
N GLU A 11 22.91 7.16 -8.31
CA GLU A 11 22.93 5.90 -7.56
C GLU A 11 22.79 6.21 -6.06
N GLY A 12 21.90 5.48 -5.39
CA GLY A 12 21.61 5.74 -3.99
C GLY A 12 20.78 7.00 -3.72
N GLU A 13 20.24 7.63 -4.74
CA GLU A 13 19.33 8.77 -4.60
C GLU A 13 17.87 8.35 -4.90
N TYR A 14 16.89 9.08 -4.37
CA TYR A 14 15.47 8.88 -4.65
C TYR A 14 14.89 10.13 -5.33
N LYS A 15 14.01 9.94 -6.30
CA LYS A 15 13.36 11.05 -7.02
C LYS A 15 12.30 11.75 -6.19
N ARG A 16 11.45 10.96 -5.56
CA ARG A 16 10.34 11.42 -4.74
C ARG A 16 10.06 10.40 -3.64
N MET A 17 10.15 10.84 -2.41
CA MET A 17 9.82 10.00 -1.27
C MET A 17 8.30 9.97 -1.07
N ASN A 18 7.70 8.82 -1.33
CA ASN A 18 6.27 8.56 -1.10
C ASN A 18 6.02 7.91 0.25
N GLY A 19 7.03 7.32 0.86
CA GLY A 19 6.94 6.68 2.16
C GLY A 19 8.28 6.11 2.61
N VAL A 20 8.32 5.73 3.86
CA VAL A 20 9.48 5.11 4.49
C VAL A 20 9.02 3.91 5.29
N ILE A 21 9.70 2.79 5.15
CA ILE A 21 9.43 1.56 5.90
C ILE A 21 10.73 1.12 6.56
N LEU A 22 10.67 0.88 7.85
CA LEU A 22 11.78 0.30 8.59
C LEU A 22 11.53 -1.18 8.80
N ARG A 23 12.52 -1.99 8.44
CA ARG A 23 12.50 -3.43 8.66
C ARG A 23 13.87 -3.90 9.11
N ASN A 24 13.92 -4.45 10.31
CA ASN A 24 15.20 -4.78 10.96
C ASN A 24 16.13 -3.54 10.90
N ASP A 25 17.35 -3.72 10.41
CA ASP A 25 18.32 -2.64 10.29
C ASP A 25 18.33 -1.97 8.90
N THR A 26 17.27 -2.17 8.11
CA THR A 26 17.15 -1.64 6.75
C THR A 26 16.00 -0.64 6.65
N LEU A 27 16.33 0.54 6.14
CA LEU A 27 15.38 1.57 5.77
C LEU A 27 15.03 1.42 4.29
N PHE A 28 13.76 1.28 3.99
CA PHE A 28 13.22 1.27 2.64
C PHE A 28 12.55 2.61 2.36
N VAL A 29 13.09 3.34 1.42
CA VAL A 29 12.46 4.57 0.90
C VAL A 29 11.65 4.19 -0.33
N VAL A 30 10.34 4.39 -0.27
CA VAL A 30 9.43 4.19 -1.40
C VAL A 30 9.58 5.38 -2.35
N ASP A 31 10.19 5.15 -3.50
CA ASP A 31 10.40 6.17 -4.52
C ASP A 31 9.13 6.41 -5.35
N GLY A 32 9.05 7.57 -5.99
CA GLY A 32 7.94 7.98 -6.85
C GLY A 32 7.62 7.05 -8.02
N ASN A 33 8.56 6.20 -8.41
CA ASN A 33 8.35 5.13 -9.39
C ASN A 33 7.90 3.80 -8.77
N TYR A 34 7.62 3.79 -7.47
CA TYR A 34 7.30 2.60 -6.68
C TYR A 34 8.44 1.58 -6.58
N ASP A 35 9.66 2.05 -6.73
CA ASP A 35 10.88 1.33 -6.40
C ASP A 35 11.17 1.50 -4.92
N PHE A 36 11.85 0.54 -4.33
CA PHE A 36 12.36 0.66 -2.97
C PHE A 36 13.85 0.92 -3.02
N THR A 37 14.27 2.09 -2.57
CA THR A 37 15.69 2.39 -2.32
C THR A 37 16.00 1.99 -0.89
N ARG A 38 17.03 1.15 -0.69
CA ARG A 38 17.38 0.60 0.62
C ARG A 38 18.64 1.26 1.16
N TYR A 39 18.64 1.50 2.47
CA TYR A 39 19.78 2.02 3.22
C TYR A 39 19.91 1.26 4.54
N ASN A 40 21.15 1.17 5.08
CA ASN A 40 21.35 0.77 6.46
C ASN A 40 21.18 1.96 7.42
N TRP A 41 21.34 1.71 8.71
CA TRP A 41 21.25 2.76 9.73
C TRP A 41 22.34 3.82 9.66
N GLN A 42 23.47 3.52 9.03
CA GLN A 42 24.56 4.45 8.80
C GLN A 42 24.30 5.36 7.59
N GLY A 43 23.20 5.11 6.85
CA GLY A 43 22.86 5.84 5.64
C GLY A 43 23.53 5.32 4.37
N GLU A 44 24.18 4.17 4.45
CA GLU A 44 24.82 3.55 3.29
C GLU A 44 23.77 2.91 2.37
N TYR A 45 23.92 3.13 1.09
CA TYR A 45 23.04 2.58 0.07
C TYR A 45 23.22 1.07 -0.09
N LEU A 46 22.14 0.32 0.01
CA LEU A 46 22.11 -1.14 -0.10
C LEU A 46 21.50 -1.65 -1.42
N GLY A 47 21.18 -0.76 -2.34
CA GLY A 47 20.57 -1.11 -3.62
C GLY A 47 19.10 -0.75 -3.74
N LYS A 48 18.56 -0.94 -4.95
CA LYS A 48 17.13 -0.76 -5.25
C LYS A 48 16.45 -2.11 -5.44
N LEU A 49 15.19 -2.18 -5.02
CA LEU A 49 14.30 -3.28 -5.32
C LEU A 49 13.20 -2.77 -6.26
N PHE A 50 13.00 -3.48 -7.34
CA PHE A 50 11.96 -3.20 -8.30
C PHE A 50 11.07 -4.42 -8.48
N CYS A 51 9.77 -4.28 -8.18
CA CYS A 51 8.79 -5.31 -8.44
C CYS A 51 7.75 -4.80 -9.44
N PRO A 52 7.77 -5.23 -10.70
CA PRO A 52 6.88 -4.72 -11.74
C PRO A 52 5.39 -4.87 -11.40
N ARG A 53 5.04 -5.87 -10.59
CA ARG A 53 3.65 -6.15 -10.20
C ARG A 53 3.09 -5.24 -9.13
N ILE A 54 3.93 -4.46 -8.46
CA ILE A 54 3.51 -3.45 -7.48
C ILE A 54 3.41 -2.05 -8.06
N ARG A 55 3.66 -1.91 -9.36
CA ARG A 55 3.50 -0.63 -10.06
C ARG A 55 2.08 -0.10 -9.86
N HIS A 56 1.95 1.16 -9.45
CA HIS A 56 0.70 1.81 -9.03
C HIS A 56 0.21 1.42 -7.62
N THR A 57 1.03 0.78 -6.81
CA THR A 57 0.74 0.55 -5.40
C THR A 57 1.07 1.82 -4.62
N LEU A 58 0.09 2.40 -3.95
CA LEU A 58 0.27 3.67 -3.23
C LEU A 58 0.68 3.48 -1.78
N ASN A 59 0.28 2.36 -1.18
CA ASN A 59 0.51 2.07 0.22
C ASN A 59 1.12 0.70 0.38
N PHE A 60 2.17 0.66 1.20
CA PHE A 60 2.87 -0.56 1.54
C PHE A 60 2.80 -0.79 3.03
N PHE A 61 2.63 -2.02 3.38
CA PHE A 61 2.55 -2.45 4.74
C PHE A 61 3.46 -3.65 4.98
N LEU A 62 4.29 -3.59 6.00
CA LEU A 62 5.11 -4.72 6.40
C LEU A 62 4.28 -5.67 7.25
N ILE A 63 4.18 -6.94 6.84
CA ILE A 63 3.54 -7.98 7.64
C ILE A 63 4.53 -8.44 8.70
N PRO A 64 4.23 -8.23 9.99
CA PRO A 64 5.15 -8.56 11.07
C PRO A 64 5.65 -10.01 11.01
N ASN A 65 6.90 -10.23 11.36
CA ASN A 65 7.55 -11.54 11.45
C ASN A 65 7.63 -12.38 10.17
N THR A 66 7.16 -11.87 9.03
CA THR A 66 7.16 -12.62 7.75
C THR A 66 8.19 -12.14 6.75
N GLY A 67 8.64 -10.90 6.91
CA GLY A 67 9.45 -10.25 5.91
C GLY A 67 8.74 -9.92 4.61
N MET A 68 7.42 -10.06 4.57
CA MET A 68 6.60 -9.76 3.41
C MET A 68 5.96 -8.37 3.52
N PHE A 69 5.70 -7.79 2.37
CA PHE A 69 4.94 -6.56 2.23
C PHE A 69 3.57 -6.85 1.65
N LEU A 70 2.58 -6.14 2.15
CA LEU A 70 1.26 -6.01 1.54
C LEU A 70 1.18 -4.65 0.86
N GLY A 71 0.95 -4.64 -0.45
CA GLY A 71 0.75 -3.42 -1.23
C GLY A 71 -0.70 -3.28 -1.68
N HIS A 72 -1.29 -2.11 -1.51
CA HIS A 72 -2.61 -1.78 -2.04
C HIS A 72 -2.48 -1.09 -3.39
N VAL A 73 -3.16 -1.62 -4.40
CA VAL A 73 -3.22 -1.03 -5.74
C VAL A 73 -4.39 -0.08 -5.83
N ASP A 74 -4.09 1.18 -6.09
CA ASP A 74 -5.12 2.20 -6.27
C ASP A 74 -6.00 1.94 -7.50
N ASN A 75 -7.32 1.97 -7.32
CA ASN A 75 -8.30 1.71 -8.37
C ASN A 75 -9.01 2.99 -8.85
N HIS A 76 -8.31 4.12 -8.96
CA HIS A 76 -8.90 5.39 -9.42
C HIS A 76 -9.55 5.32 -10.81
N THR A 77 -9.18 4.34 -11.63
CA THR A 77 -9.79 4.15 -12.96
C THR A 77 -11.02 3.22 -12.94
N GLY A 78 -11.34 2.58 -11.81
CA GLY A 78 -12.36 1.55 -11.75
C GLY A 78 -12.03 0.22 -12.44
N LYS A 79 -10.91 0.16 -13.18
CA LYS A 79 -10.58 -0.95 -14.09
C LYS A 79 -9.41 -1.81 -13.63
N LYS A 80 -8.83 -1.54 -12.47
CA LYS A 80 -7.68 -2.32 -11.98
C LYS A 80 -8.09 -3.74 -11.63
N GLU A 81 -7.33 -4.71 -12.14
CA GLU A 81 -7.56 -6.14 -11.90
C GLU A 81 -7.07 -6.60 -10.53
N VAL A 82 -6.10 -5.89 -9.97
CA VAL A 82 -5.44 -6.22 -8.72
C VAL A 82 -5.87 -5.24 -7.64
N ARG A 83 -6.20 -5.75 -6.46
CA ARG A 83 -6.52 -4.98 -5.25
C ARG A 83 -5.36 -4.92 -4.29
N PHE A 84 -4.77 -6.08 -4.00
CA PHE A 84 -3.60 -6.20 -3.14
C PHE A 84 -2.56 -7.13 -3.74
N VAL A 85 -1.30 -6.86 -3.41
CA VAL A 85 -0.17 -7.73 -3.74
C VAL A 85 0.61 -8.02 -2.47
N PHE A 86 0.76 -9.30 -2.15
CA PHE A 86 1.73 -9.75 -1.17
C PHE A 86 3.04 -10.02 -1.91
N PHE A 87 4.11 -9.43 -1.44
CA PHE A 87 5.41 -9.59 -2.09
C PHE A 87 6.56 -9.63 -1.08
N ARG A 88 7.64 -10.29 -1.48
CA ARG A 88 8.91 -10.31 -0.76
C ARG A 88 10.00 -9.91 -1.74
N ASP A 89 10.80 -8.94 -1.35
CA ASP A 89 11.82 -8.35 -2.22
C ASP A 89 11.23 -7.94 -3.59
N THR A 90 11.62 -8.60 -4.67
CA THR A 90 11.13 -8.33 -6.04
C THR A 90 10.06 -9.31 -6.51
N THR A 91 9.64 -10.25 -5.66
CA THR A 91 8.77 -11.36 -6.05
C THR A 91 7.37 -11.19 -5.47
N ALA A 92 6.36 -11.13 -6.35
CA ALA A 92 4.97 -11.23 -5.94
C ALA A 92 4.65 -12.66 -5.52
N ILE A 93 4.25 -12.83 -4.25
CA ILE A 93 3.92 -14.13 -3.66
C ILE A 93 2.45 -14.47 -3.88
N LYS A 94 1.57 -13.48 -3.65
CA LYS A 94 0.12 -13.65 -3.84
C LYS A 94 -0.49 -12.35 -4.34
N ILE A 95 -1.44 -12.50 -5.26
CA ILE A 95 -2.21 -11.39 -5.80
C ILE A 95 -3.66 -11.58 -5.41
N VAL A 96 -4.25 -10.55 -4.83
CA VAL A 96 -5.69 -10.51 -4.52
C VAL A 96 -6.39 -9.73 -5.62
N PRO A 97 -7.35 -10.36 -6.32
CA PRO A 97 -8.07 -9.71 -7.40
C PRO A 97 -8.96 -8.58 -6.86
N ASN A 98 -9.13 -7.56 -7.68
CA ASN A 98 -10.08 -6.50 -7.41
C ASN A 98 -11.46 -6.88 -7.93
N LEU A 99 -12.38 -7.13 -7.01
CA LEU A 99 -13.77 -7.44 -7.34
C LEU A 99 -14.65 -6.17 -7.41
N ASP A 100 -14.10 -5.03 -7.01
CA ASP A 100 -14.81 -3.76 -6.93
C ASP A 100 -14.49 -2.91 -8.16
N LYS A 101 -15.04 -3.31 -9.31
CA LYS A 101 -14.89 -2.60 -10.58
C LYS A 101 -16.04 -1.61 -10.77
N TYR A 102 -15.74 -0.45 -11.34
CA TYR A 102 -16.72 0.57 -11.68
C TYR A 102 -16.26 1.36 -12.91
N GLU A 103 -17.17 2.00 -13.58
CA GLU A 103 -16.87 2.98 -14.61
C GLU A 103 -16.98 4.38 -14.01
N PRO A 104 -15.88 5.15 -13.96
CA PRO A 104 -15.96 6.54 -13.54
C PRO A 104 -16.77 7.33 -14.57
N ALA A 105 -17.58 8.26 -14.10
CA ALA A 105 -18.25 9.22 -14.99
C ALA A 105 -17.19 10.02 -15.76
N SER A 106 -17.46 10.32 -17.01
CA SER A 106 -16.50 10.64 -18.08
C SER A 106 -15.55 11.82 -17.90
N SER A 107 -15.59 12.52 -16.77
CA SER A 107 -14.73 13.71 -16.52
C SER A 107 -14.21 13.83 -15.08
N GLU A 108 -14.46 12.86 -14.23
CA GLU A 108 -14.14 12.96 -12.82
C GLU A 108 -12.84 12.23 -12.47
N VAL A 109 -11.92 12.96 -11.85
CA VAL A 109 -10.77 12.34 -11.18
C VAL A 109 -11.28 11.73 -9.88
N VAL A 110 -11.46 10.43 -9.87
CA VAL A 110 -11.81 9.72 -8.65
C VAL A 110 -10.59 9.67 -7.75
N TYR A 111 -10.62 10.42 -6.68
CA TYR A 111 -9.64 10.25 -5.61
C TYR A 111 -9.99 8.99 -4.83
N SER A 112 -9.27 7.93 -5.10
CA SER A 112 -9.30 6.75 -4.25
C SER A 112 -8.51 7.08 -2.98
N ALA A 113 -9.22 7.24 -1.88
CA ALA A 113 -8.54 7.32 -0.60
C ALA A 113 -7.90 5.96 -0.29
N PRO A 114 -6.61 5.94 0.08
CA PRO A 114 -5.96 4.69 0.45
C PRO A 114 -6.67 4.06 1.65
N PRO A 115 -6.68 2.71 1.74
CA PRO A 115 -7.23 2.05 2.90
C PRO A 115 -6.44 2.47 4.15
N GLU A 116 -7.12 2.66 5.25
CA GLU A 116 -6.44 2.78 6.53
C GLU A 116 -5.85 1.42 6.90
N MET A 117 -4.53 1.37 6.94
CA MET A 117 -3.78 0.18 7.31
C MET A 117 -3.01 0.48 8.59
N LYS A 118 -3.29 -0.29 9.63
CA LYS A 118 -2.61 -0.16 10.93
C LYS A 118 -2.13 -1.51 11.41
N ALA A 119 -0.85 -1.58 11.80
CA ALA A 119 -0.34 -2.64 12.65
C ALA A 119 -0.22 -2.09 14.06
N PHE A 120 -0.66 -2.87 15.00
CA PHE A 120 -0.35 -2.69 16.41
C PHE A 120 0.74 -3.71 16.75
N ASP A 121 1.61 -3.39 17.71
CA ASP A 121 2.77 -4.21 18.11
C ASP A 121 2.55 -5.72 18.02
N GLY A 122 3.22 -6.34 17.04
CA GLY A 122 3.19 -7.79 16.83
C GLY A 122 1.88 -8.38 16.32
N LEU A 123 0.85 -7.58 16.11
CA LEU A 123 -0.43 -8.04 15.58
C LEU A 123 -0.44 -8.04 14.04
N VAL A 124 -1.23 -8.94 13.51
CA VAL A 124 -1.51 -9.02 12.07
C VAL A 124 -2.12 -7.70 11.59
N PRO A 125 -1.66 -7.15 10.47
CA PRO A 125 -2.18 -5.89 9.97
C PRO A 125 -3.68 -5.96 9.76
N ALA A 126 -4.38 -5.00 10.35
CA ALA A 126 -5.79 -4.78 10.05
C ALA A 126 -5.93 -3.64 9.07
N PHE A 127 -6.83 -3.76 8.12
CA PHE A 127 -7.11 -2.69 7.19
C PHE A 127 -8.61 -2.53 6.95
N LYS A 128 -9.00 -1.30 6.69
CA LYS A 128 -10.36 -0.90 6.35
C LYS A 128 -10.32 -0.06 5.09
N GLU A 129 -11.10 -0.42 4.10
CA GLU A 129 -11.32 0.42 2.93
C GLU A 129 -12.40 1.47 3.21
N VAL A 130 -12.32 2.58 2.49
CA VAL A 130 -13.20 3.73 2.74
C VAL A 130 -14.69 3.38 2.57
N PHE A 131 -15.04 2.56 1.58
CA PHE A 131 -16.44 2.20 1.26
C PHE A 131 -16.86 0.84 1.76
N ASN A 132 -16.00 0.13 2.46
CA ASN A 132 -16.29 -1.16 3.03
C ASN A 132 -16.35 -1.05 4.55
N ASP A 133 -17.46 -1.44 5.14
CA ASP A 133 -17.65 -1.38 6.59
C ASP A 133 -16.85 -2.47 7.32
N THR A 134 -16.33 -3.44 6.58
CA THR A 134 -15.58 -4.55 7.14
C THR A 134 -14.11 -4.20 7.35
N ILE A 135 -13.62 -4.44 8.54
CA ILE A 135 -12.20 -4.47 8.86
C ILE A 135 -11.71 -5.88 8.58
N TYR A 136 -10.64 -6.00 7.81
CA TYR A 136 -10.01 -7.28 7.46
C TYR A 136 -8.68 -7.43 8.17
N GLN A 137 -8.32 -8.66 8.42
CA GLN A 137 -6.96 -9.07 8.82
C GLN A 137 -6.38 -10.01 7.78
N VAL A 138 -5.05 -10.12 7.78
CA VAL A 138 -4.33 -11.10 6.95
C VAL A 138 -4.07 -12.33 7.80
N ASP A 139 -4.51 -13.51 7.36
CA ASP A 139 -4.21 -14.77 8.02
C ASP A 139 -2.81 -15.33 7.65
N GLU A 140 -2.43 -16.45 8.24
CA GLU A 140 -1.14 -17.11 7.99
C GLU A 140 -0.99 -17.62 6.55
N HIS A 141 -2.10 -17.79 5.82
CA HIS A 141 -2.14 -18.18 4.41
C HIS A 141 -2.23 -16.98 3.46
N LEU A 142 -2.03 -15.77 3.97
CA LEU A 142 -2.16 -14.51 3.23
C LEU A 142 -3.57 -14.30 2.66
N ASN A 143 -4.60 -14.78 3.33
CA ASN A 143 -5.97 -14.45 3.00
C ASN A 143 -6.43 -13.23 3.79
N LEU A 144 -7.35 -12.49 3.17
CA LEU A 144 -8.06 -11.40 3.83
C LEU A 144 -9.27 -11.99 4.53
N VAL A 145 -9.23 -12.04 5.86
CA VAL A 145 -10.32 -12.57 6.67
C VAL A 145 -11.06 -11.43 7.37
N PRO A 146 -12.40 -11.42 7.38
CA PRO A 146 -13.15 -10.43 8.13
C PRO A 146 -12.83 -10.52 9.62
N TYR A 147 -12.50 -9.39 10.23
CA TYR A 147 -12.20 -9.29 11.66
C TYR A 147 -13.34 -8.61 12.42
N ALA A 148 -13.83 -7.50 11.90
CA ALA A 148 -14.91 -6.74 12.50
C ALA A 148 -15.70 -6.00 11.44
N VAL A 149 -16.95 -5.65 11.78
CA VAL A 149 -17.79 -4.76 10.97
C VAL A 149 -18.05 -3.50 11.76
N VAL A 150 -17.79 -2.34 11.12
CA VAL A 150 -18.10 -1.04 11.69
C VAL A 150 -19.45 -0.58 11.16
N GLU A 151 -20.46 -0.57 12.00
CA GLU A 151 -21.78 -0.12 11.60
C GLU A 151 -21.85 1.41 11.68
N LEU A 152 -21.80 2.06 10.54
CA LEU A 152 -21.83 3.53 10.41
C LEU A 152 -23.24 4.09 10.24
N GLY A 153 -24.25 3.23 10.07
CA GLY A 153 -25.63 3.62 9.88
C GLY A 153 -25.81 4.69 8.80
N LYS A 154 -26.45 5.80 9.13
CA LYS A 154 -26.67 6.92 8.20
C LYS A 154 -25.40 7.68 7.77
N TYR A 155 -24.27 7.46 8.45
CA TYR A 155 -22.99 8.08 8.13
C TYR A 155 -22.14 7.22 7.21
N LYS A 156 -22.67 6.11 6.72
CA LYS A 156 -21.97 5.27 5.76
C LYS A 156 -21.70 6.03 4.47
N ALA A 157 -20.42 6.15 4.12
CA ALA A 157 -20.02 6.71 2.85
C ALA A 157 -20.49 5.79 1.72
N THR A 158 -21.21 6.34 0.75
CA THR A 158 -21.62 5.59 -0.45
C THR A 158 -20.69 5.95 -1.61
N LYS A 159 -20.48 5.00 -2.52
CA LYS A 159 -19.72 5.29 -3.75
C LYS A 159 -20.28 6.50 -4.49
N LYS A 160 -21.60 6.67 -4.50
CA LYS A 160 -22.29 7.80 -5.12
C LYS A 160 -21.96 9.14 -4.46
N ALA A 161 -21.67 9.17 -3.15
CA ALA A 161 -21.31 10.38 -2.44
C ALA A 161 -19.91 10.90 -2.80
N MET A 162 -19.01 10.04 -3.26
CA MET A 162 -17.69 10.48 -3.75
C MET A 162 -17.76 11.32 -5.03
N PHE A 163 -18.77 11.07 -5.84
CA PHE A 163 -18.95 11.75 -7.12
C PHE A 163 -19.78 13.04 -7.00
N ALA A 164 -20.30 13.32 -5.81
CA ALA A 164 -21.17 14.48 -5.57
C ALA A 164 -20.43 15.66 -4.89
N CYS A 165 -19.18 15.51 -4.52
CA CYS A 165 -18.36 16.58 -3.95
C CYS A 165 -17.53 17.27 -5.04
N THR A 166 -18.22 17.88 -6.02
CA THR A 166 -17.65 18.84 -6.98
C THR A 166 -18.24 20.20 -6.70
#